data_8d0a5da2a0821260d15f74822d9eae19
#
_entry.id   8d0a5da2a0821260d15f74822d9eae19
#
_cell.length_a   1.000
_cell.length_b   1.000
_cell.length_c   1.000
_cell.angle_alpha   90.00
_cell.angle_beta   90.00
_cell.angle_gamma   90.00
#
_symmetry.space_group_name_H-M   'P 1'
#
loop_
_entity.id
_entity.type
_entity.pdbx_description
1 polymer ?
#
loop_
_entity_poly.entity_id
_entity_poly.type
_entity_poly.pdbx_seq_one_letter_code
_entity_poly.pdbx_strand_id
1 'polypeptide(L)'
;KTILYLRSKGLRINGLGWQAHLRSDQPLANDSSQLKFLGDLIDWAHKNDLDFHVTEMDYRIEDRNNSNEALQRQAKAYSNILGVLLSKKDQGVVTFNTWGMVDGKTGPHHNKHRFIFDSKLNPKPAYYAIKKMILNPTLN
;
A
#
# COMPACT_ATOMS: atom_id res chain seq x y z
N LYS A 1 -11.69 17.02 7.27
CA LYS A 1 -12.26 17.93 8.30
C LYS A 1 -11.48 17.83 9.62
N THR A 2 -11.26 16.63 10.19
CA THR A 2 -10.63 16.43 11.52
C THR A 2 -9.25 17.07 11.64
N ILE A 3 -8.34 16.84 10.68
CA ILE A 3 -6.98 17.38 10.70
C ILE A 3 -6.99 18.92 10.74
N LEU A 4 -7.76 19.55 9.84
CA LEU A 4 -7.86 21.01 9.77
C LEU A 4 -8.47 21.59 11.06
N TYR A 5 -9.47 20.91 11.63
CA TYR A 5 -10.04 21.30 12.92
C TYR A 5 -9.00 21.21 14.05
N LEU A 6 -8.25 20.13 14.14
CA LEU A 6 -7.21 19.97 15.17
C LEU A 6 -6.11 21.03 15.01
N ARG A 7 -5.68 21.32 13.79
CA ARG A 7 -4.74 22.42 13.51
C ARG A 7 -5.29 23.79 13.94
N SER A 8 -6.59 24.05 13.72
CA SER A 8 -7.25 25.29 14.15
C SER A 8 -7.29 25.44 15.69
N LYS A 9 -7.07 24.35 16.43
CA LYS A 9 -6.92 24.33 17.90
C LYS A 9 -5.46 24.42 18.34
N GLY A 10 -4.54 24.74 17.45
CA GLY A 10 -3.11 24.88 17.75
C GLY A 10 -2.34 23.57 17.83
N LEU A 11 -2.96 22.43 17.46
CA LEU A 11 -2.27 21.15 17.46
C LEU A 11 -1.38 21.01 16.21
N ARG A 12 -0.15 20.59 16.43
CA ARG A 12 0.81 20.35 15.35
C ARG A 12 0.57 18.98 14.74
N ILE A 13 0.14 18.95 13.46
CA ILE A 13 -0.06 17.74 12.68
C ILE A 13 0.67 17.92 11.34
N ASN A 14 1.66 17.07 11.06
CA ASN A 14 2.55 17.20 9.90
C ASN A 14 2.35 16.08 8.87
N GLY A 15 1.56 15.06 9.18
CA GLY A 15 1.36 13.95 8.23
C GLY A 15 0.03 13.24 8.39
N LEU A 16 -0.33 12.53 7.35
CA LEU A 16 -1.48 11.64 7.25
C LEU A 16 -1.00 10.22 7.00
N GLY A 17 -1.33 9.30 7.92
CA GLY A 17 -1.03 7.87 7.79
C GLY A 17 -2.24 7.08 7.35
N TRP A 18 -2.03 6.17 6.38
CA TRP A 18 -3.00 5.16 5.96
C TRP A 18 -2.40 3.77 6.17
N GLN A 19 -3.05 2.93 6.96
CA GLN A 19 -2.57 1.58 7.27
C GLN A 19 -2.50 0.68 6.03
N ALA A 20 -3.44 0.81 5.10
CA ALA A 20 -3.49 0.04 3.86
C ALA A 20 -3.57 -1.48 4.06
N HIS A 21 -4.37 -1.94 5.03
CA HIS A 21 -4.71 -3.35 5.16
C HIS A 21 -5.76 -3.73 4.12
N LEU A 22 -5.32 -4.34 3.03
CA LEU A 22 -6.15 -4.68 1.88
C LEU A 22 -6.54 -6.16 1.86
N ARG A 23 -7.60 -6.47 1.13
CA ARG A 23 -8.13 -7.83 0.99
C ARG A 23 -8.47 -8.13 -0.46
N SER A 24 -8.34 -9.41 -0.84
CA SER A 24 -8.62 -9.87 -2.21
C SER A 24 -10.11 -9.75 -2.62
N ASP A 25 -11.01 -9.68 -1.64
CA ASP A 25 -12.46 -9.46 -1.84
C ASP A 25 -12.85 -7.97 -1.95
N GLN A 26 -11.88 -7.06 -1.85
CA GLN A 26 -12.08 -5.62 -1.96
C GLN A 26 -11.39 -5.06 -3.21
N PRO A 27 -12.10 -4.28 -4.05
CA PRO A 27 -11.55 -3.80 -5.32
C PRO A 27 -10.48 -2.71 -5.16
N LEU A 28 -10.33 -2.09 -4.01
CA LEU A 28 -9.64 -0.82 -3.78
C LEU A 28 -8.29 -0.69 -4.49
N ALA A 29 -7.42 -1.68 -4.36
CA ALA A 29 -6.08 -1.63 -4.94
C ALA A 29 -6.02 -1.98 -6.44
N ASN A 30 -7.13 -2.43 -7.03
CA ASN A 30 -7.21 -2.86 -8.42
C ASN A 30 -8.27 -2.10 -9.24
N ASP A 31 -8.97 -1.18 -8.60
CA ASP A 31 -9.98 -0.30 -9.20
C ASP A 31 -9.38 1.07 -9.52
N SER A 32 -9.46 1.50 -10.77
CA SER A 32 -8.88 2.76 -11.23
C SER A 32 -9.50 3.98 -10.55
N SER A 33 -10.79 3.94 -10.21
CA SER A 33 -11.47 5.04 -9.52
C SER A 33 -10.96 5.19 -8.08
N GLN A 34 -10.73 4.08 -7.40
CA GLN A 34 -10.18 4.06 -6.05
C GLN A 34 -8.71 4.49 -6.01
N LEU A 35 -7.92 4.09 -7.01
CA LEU A 35 -6.53 4.55 -7.17
C LEU A 35 -6.46 6.05 -7.48
N LYS A 36 -7.39 6.55 -8.31
CA LYS A 36 -7.51 7.99 -8.53
C LYS A 36 -7.85 8.73 -7.23
N PHE A 37 -8.80 8.22 -6.44
CA PHE A 37 -9.15 8.81 -5.15
C PHE A 37 -7.95 8.84 -4.18
N LEU A 38 -7.12 7.79 -4.16
CA LEU A 38 -5.87 7.79 -3.38
C LEU A 38 -4.94 8.92 -3.86
N GLY A 39 -4.77 9.08 -5.17
CA GLY A 39 -3.97 10.17 -5.73
C GLY A 39 -4.50 11.55 -5.33
N ASP A 40 -5.81 11.77 -5.45
CA ASP A 40 -6.47 13.02 -5.06
C ASP A 40 -6.31 13.31 -3.54
N LEU A 41 -6.32 12.26 -2.70
CA LEU A 41 -6.09 12.38 -1.26
C LEU A 41 -4.64 12.79 -0.94
N ILE A 42 -3.66 12.23 -1.67
CA ILE A 42 -2.25 12.60 -1.52
C ILE A 42 -2.05 14.07 -1.95
N ASP A 43 -2.62 14.47 -3.09
CA ASP A 43 -2.57 15.86 -3.55
C ASP A 43 -3.17 16.81 -2.52
N TRP A 44 -4.30 16.43 -1.92
CA TRP A 44 -4.92 17.20 -0.85
C TRP A 44 -4.00 17.29 0.38
N ALA A 45 -3.33 16.19 0.76
CA ALA A 45 -2.40 16.19 1.88
C ALA A 45 -1.25 17.16 1.63
N HIS A 46 -0.56 17.05 0.50
CA HIS A 46 0.56 17.93 0.14
C HIS A 46 0.13 19.39 0.04
N LYS A 47 -1.03 19.69 -0.56
CA LYS A 47 -1.59 21.06 -0.61
C LYS A 47 -1.87 21.66 0.77
N ASN A 48 -2.00 20.84 1.79
CA ASN A 48 -2.23 21.26 3.18
C ASN A 48 -0.98 21.09 4.06
N ASP A 49 0.21 21.04 3.48
CA ASP A 49 1.49 20.86 4.19
C ASP A 49 1.48 19.62 5.08
N LEU A 50 0.99 18.50 4.56
CA LEU A 50 0.98 17.20 5.23
C LEU A 50 1.77 16.19 4.40
N ASP A 51 2.68 15.47 5.02
CA ASP A 51 3.27 14.26 4.47
C ASP A 51 2.22 13.16 4.34
N PHE A 52 2.37 12.26 3.37
CA PHE A 52 1.49 11.11 3.21
C PHE A 52 2.24 9.79 3.39
N HIS A 53 1.75 8.96 4.32
CA HIS A 53 2.42 7.72 4.70
C HIS A 53 1.50 6.52 4.51
N VAL A 54 1.90 5.54 3.68
CA VAL A 54 1.40 4.17 3.79
C VAL A 54 2.22 3.49 4.89
N THR A 55 1.55 3.15 6.00
CA THR A 55 2.24 2.76 7.24
C THR A 55 2.34 1.26 7.45
N GLU A 56 1.41 0.47 6.89
CA GLU A 56 1.24 -0.93 7.28
C GLU A 56 0.72 -1.80 6.11
N MET A 57 1.13 -1.51 4.88
CA MET A 57 0.61 -2.21 3.70
C MET A 57 0.70 -3.73 3.84
N ASP A 58 -0.45 -4.37 3.77
CA ASP A 58 -0.57 -5.79 3.46
C ASP A 58 -1.74 -6.03 2.48
N TYR A 59 -1.71 -7.18 1.79
CA TYR A 59 -2.80 -7.59 0.91
C TYR A 59 -3.16 -9.04 1.20
N ARG A 60 -4.25 -9.24 1.94
CA ARG A 60 -4.71 -10.55 2.36
C ARG A 60 -5.39 -11.29 1.23
N ILE A 61 -4.83 -12.43 0.86
CA ILE A 61 -5.47 -13.40 -0.04
C ILE A 61 -6.44 -14.24 0.78
N GLU A 62 -7.74 -14.10 0.51
CA GLU A 62 -8.79 -14.88 1.19
C GLU A 62 -8.91 -16.30 0.61
N ASP A 63 -8.41 -16.52 -0.58
CA ASP A 63 -8.43 -17.81 -1.24
C ASP A 63 -7.43 -18.76 -0.58
N ARG A 64 -7.93 -19.89 -0.09
CA ARG A 64 -7.10 -20.92 0.57
C ARG A 64 -6.09 -21.58 -0.38
N ASN A 65 -6.33 -21.51 -1.66
CA ASN A 65 -5.51 -22.23 -2.64
C ASN A 65 -4.26 -21.48 -3.07
N ASN A 66 -4.05 -20.22 -2.64
CA ASN A 66 -2.88 -19.42 -2.99
C ASN A 66 -2.54 -19.55 -4.50
N SER A 67 -3.59 -19.48 -5.34
CA SER A 67 -3.46 -19.68 -6.78
C SER A 67 -2.53 -18.66 -7.42
N ASN A 68 -1.97 -18.96 -8.59
CA ASN A 68 -1.13 -18.01 -9.31
C ASN A 68 -1.88 -16.70 -9.59
N GLU A 69 -3.17 -16.77 -9.93
CA GLU A 69 -4.00 -15.58 -10.17
C GLU A 69 -4.15 -14.73 -8.90
N ALA A 70 -4.31 -15.36 -7.72
CA ALA A 70 -4.38 -14.65 -6.45
C ALA A 70 -3.07 -13.95 -6.12
N LEU A 71 -1.93 -14.61 -6.35
CA LEU A 71 -0.60 -14.02 -6.19
C LEU A 71 -0.35 -12.86 -7.17
N GLN A 72 -0.81 -12.98 -8.41
CA GLN A 72 -0.71 -11.89 -9.40
C GLN A 72 -1.61 -10.70 -9.03
N ARG A 73 -2.83 -10.93 -8.53
CA ARG A 73 -3.68 -9.86 -7.99
C ARG A 73 -3.03 -9.14 -6.81
N GLN A 74 -2.38 -9.88 -5.91
CA GLN A 74 -1.60 -9.32 -4.81
C GLN A 74 -0.46 -8.45 -5.35
N ALA A 75 0.32 -8.96 -6.29
CA ALA A 75 1.44 -8.23 -6.91
C ALA A 75 0.97 -6.94 -7.58
N LYS A 76 -0.16 -6.99 -8.31
CA LYS A 76 -0.78 -5.83 -8.93
C LYS A 76 -1.23 -4.80 -7.89
N ALA A 77 -1.81 -5.23 -6.77
CA ALA A 77 -2.23 -4.34 -5.70
C ALA A 77 -1.04 -3.57 -5.09
N TYR A 78 0.05 -4.28 -4.77
CA TYR A 78 1.28 -3.65 -4.27
C TYR A 78 1.87 -2.65 -5.27
N SER A 79 1.98 -3.03 -6.56
CA SER A 79 2.53 -2.14 -7.58
C SER A 79 1.63 -0.94 -7.85
N ASN A 80 0.31 -1.11 -7.87
CA ASN A 80 -0.62 0.00 -8.10
C ASN A 80 -0.54 1.06 -6.99
N ILE A 81 -0.56 0.65 -5.71
CA ILE A 81 -0.43 1.59 -4.59
C ILE A 81 0.93 2.29 -4.63
N LEU A 82 2.02 1.54 -4.82
CA LEU A 82 3.35 2.12 -4.94
C LEU A 82 3.46 3.06 -6.14
N GLY A 83 2.83 2.72 -7.28
CA GLY A 83 2.80 3.57 -8.47
C GLY A 83 2.14 4.92 -8.23
N VAL A 84 0.99 4.93 -7.52
CA VAL A 84 0.33 6.19 -7.12
C VAL A 84 1.25 7.03 -6.23
N LEU A 85 1.91 6.43 -5.23
CA LEU A 85 2.85 7.15 -4.37
C LEU A 85 4.02 7.73 -5.17
N LEU A 86 4.66 6.93 -6.02
CA LEU A 86 5.79 7.36 -6.85
C LEU A 86 5.41 8.49 -7.81
N SER A 87 4.17 8.53 -8.33
CA SER A 87 3.68 9.63 -9.18
C SER A 87 3.54 10.96 -8.43
N LYS A 88 3.56 10.93 -7.10
CA LYS A 88 3.40 12.11 -6.22
C LYS A 88 4.68 12.52 -5.48
N LYS A 89 5.76 11.77 -5.62
CA LYS A 89 7.03 11.97 -4.87
C LYS A 89 7.69 13.34 -5.04
N ASP A 90 7.45 14.01 -6.17
CA ASP A 90 8.03 15.32 -6.48
C ASP A 90 7.15 16.49 -5.97
N GLN A 91 5.99 16.19 -5.39
CA GLN A 91 5.04 17.18 -4.86
C GLN A 91 5.11 17.30 -3.33
N GLY A 92 5.67 16.30 -2.66
CA GLY A 92 5.79 16.23 -1.20
C GLY A 92 6.27 14.87 -0.73
N VAL A 93 6.40 14.70 0.57
CA VAL A 93 6.88 13.44 1.15
C VAL A 93 5.81 12.36 1.05
N VAL A 94 6.19 11.23 0.47
CA VAL A 94 5.42 9.98 0.48
C VAL A 94 6.27 8.85 1.03
N THR A 95 5.68 7.94 1.81
CA THR A 95 6.37 6.72 2.28
C THR A 95 5.55 5.48 2.02
N PHE A 96 6.23 4.36 1.85
CA PHE A 96 5.62 3.06 1.65
C PHE A 96 6.25 2.03 2.59
N ASN A 97 5.51 1.64 3.62
CA ASN A 97 5.91 0.61 4.58
C ASN A 97 4.98 -0.60 4.49
N THR A 98 5.55 -1.78 4.56
CA THR A 98 4.80 -3.02 4.69
C THR A 98 4.58 -3.35 6.16
N TRP A 99 3.41 -3.93 6.52
CA TRP A 99 3.12 -4.39 7.88
C TRP A 99 4.01 -5.56 8.31
N GLY A 100 4.43 -6.34 7.35
CA GLY A 100 5.35 -7.46 7.55
C GLY A 100 5.93 -7.90 6.22
N MET A 101 6.94 -8.76 6.28
CA MET A 101 7.65 -9.23 5.08
C MET A 101 7.37 -10.68 4.73
N VAL A 102 7.13 -11.56 5.72
CA VAL A 102 7.09 -13.02 5.55
C VAL A 102 5.75 -13.57 6.01
N ASP A 103 5.12 -14.38 5.18
CA ASP A 103 3.87 -15.08 5.52
C ASP A 103 4.08 -15.98 6.74
N GLY A 104 3.17 -15.90 7.73
CA GLY A 104 3.29 -16.66 8.97
C GLY A 104 3.12 -18.16 8.77
N LYS A 105 3.88 -18.94 9.54
CA LYS A 105 3.72 -20.41 9.64
C LYS A 105 2.68 -20.80 10.68
N THR A 106 2.44 -19.94 11.66
CA THR A 106 1.55 -20.18 12.81
C THR A 106 0.82 -18.90 13.18
N GLY A 107 -0.19 -19.00 14.05
CA GLY A 107 -0.96 -17.87 14.56
C GLY A 107 -2.20 -17.54 13.73
N PRO A 108 -2.97 -16.50 14.10
CA PRO A 108 -4.28 -16.21 13.52
C PRO A 108 -4.24 -15.80 12.04
N HIS A 109 -3.04 -15.58 11.50
CA HIS A 109 -2.85 -15.12 10.12
C HIS A 109 -2.02 -16.09 9.25
N HIS A 110 -1.71 -17.30 9.75
CA HIS A 110 -0.82 -18.24 9.08
C HIS A 110 -1.27 -18.66 7.67
N ASN A 111 -2.56 -18.65 7.37
CA ASN A 111 -3.12 -19.03 6.06
C ASN A 111 -3.55 -17.83 5.19
N LYS A 112 -3.11 -16.62 5.50
CA LYS A 112 -3.63 -15.41 4.83
C LYS A 112 -2.75 -14.87 3.69
N HIS A 113 -1.56 -15.43 3.49
CA HIS A 113 -0.65 -15.09 2.39
C HIS A 113 -0.54 -13.58 2.12
N ARG A 114 -0.31 -12.77 3.18
CA ARG A 114 -0.41 -11.31 3.13
C ARG A 114 0.80 -10.61 2.54
N PHE A 115 1.99 -11.18 2.74
CA PHE A 115 3.25 -10.47 2.61
C PHE A 115 3.98 -10.81 1.31
N ILE A 116 5.16 -10.23 1.14
CA ILE A 116 5.93 -10.29 -0.10
C ILE A 116 6.86 -11.49 -0.21
N PHE A 117 7.10 -12.20 0.91
CA PHE A 117 7.79 -13.48 0.95
C PHE A 117 6.85 -14.57 1.48
N ASP A 118 7.03 -15.79 1.01
CA ASP A 118 6.34 -16.95 1.57
C ASP A 118 6.93 -17.37 2.93
N SER A 119 6.33 -18.37 3.58
CA SER A 119 6.78 -18.88 4.88
C SER A 119 8.14 -19.58 4.86
N LYS A 120 8.73 -19.80 3.67
CA LYS A 120 10.07 -20.36 3.46
C LYS A 120 11.07 -19.30 3.01
N LEU A 121 10.70 -18.00 3.07
CA LEU A 121 11.51 -16.86 2.62
C LEU A 121 11.72 -16.79 1.09
N ASN A 122 10.94 -17.54 0.30
CA ASN A 122 10.98 -17.35 -1.15
C ASN A 122 10.22 -16.06 -1.53
N PRO A 123 10.79 -15.22 -2.42
CA PRO A 123 10.11 -14.01 -2.88
C PRO A 123 8.89 -14.36 -3.73
N LYS A 124 7.76 -13.71 -3.42
CA LYS A 124 6.49 -13.84 -4.15
C LYS A 124 6.44 -12.86 -5.33
N PRO A 125 5.48 -12.99 -6.26
CA PRO A 125 5.28 -12.02 -7.34
C PRO A 125 5.22 -10.57 -6.87
N ALA A 126 4.64 -10.30 -5.69
CA ALA A 126 4.58 -8.96 -5.10
C ALA A 126 5.95 -8.35 -4.81
N TYR A 127 6.93 -9.15 -4.36
CA TYR A 127 8.31 -8.68 -4.19
C TYR A 127 8.90 -8.18 -5.51
N TYR A 128 8.75 -8.97 -6.57
CA TYR A 128 9.30 -8.60 -7.89
C TYR A 128 8.60 -7.38 -8.49
N ALA A 129 7.29 -7.24 -8.26
CA ALA A 129 6.54 -6.07 -8.68
C ALA A 129 7.03 -4.79 -8.00
N ILE A 130 7.20 -4.79 -6.68
CA ILE A 130 7.77 -3.68 -5.92
C ILE A 130 9.19 -3.36 -6.42
N LYS A 131 10.06 -4.38 -6.51
CA LYS A 131 11.44 -4.22 -6.97
C LYS A 131 11.51 -3.55 -8.35
N LYS A 132 10.68 -4.00 -9.30
CA LYS A 132 10.60 -3.41 -10.63
C LYS A 132 10.20 -1.93 -10.59
N MET A 133 9.21 -1.57 -9.79
CA MET A 133 8.74 -0.19 -9.63
C MET A 133 9.81 0.74 -9.06
N ILE A 134 10.57 0.26 -8.07
CA ILE A 134 11.63 1.06 -7.44
C ILE A 134 12.82 1.26 -8.39
N LEU A 135 13.20 0.22 -9.13
CA LEU A 135 14.36 0.29 -10.03
C LEU A 135 14.04 1.01 -11.35
N ASN A 136 12.77 1.05 -11.78
CA ASN A 136 12.35 1.66 -13.04
C ASN A 136 11.12 2.56 -12.82
N PRO A 137 11.25 3.67 -12.09
CA PRO A 137 10.09 4.52 -11.72
C PRO A 137 9.48 5.28 -12.92
N THR A 138 10.10 5.25 -14.09
CA THR A 138 9.65 5.96 -15.31
C THR A 138 8.80 5.10 -16.27
N LEU A 139 8.49 3.84 -15.92
CA LEU A 139 7.72 2.92 -16.77
C LEU A 139 6.21 2.91 -16.45
N ASN A 140 5.64 4.00 -15.95
CA ASN A 140 4.20 4.15 -15.68
C ASN A 140 3.58 5.22 -16.55
#